data_e2c9707cde22661fef935f0c496c2aca
#
_entry.id   e2c9707cde22661fef935f0c496c2aca
#
_cell.length_a   1.000
_cell.length_b   1.000
_cell.length_c   1.000
_cell.angle_alpha   90.00
_cell.angle_beta   90.00
_cell.angle_gamma   90.00
#
_symmetry.space_group_name_H-M   'P 1'
#
loop_
_entity.id
_entity.type
_entity.pdbx_description
1 polymer ?
#
loop_
_entity_poly.entity_id
_entity_poly.type
_entity_poly.pdbx_seq_one_letter_code
_entity_poly.pdbx_strand_id
1 'polypeptide(L)'
;MRDNKARWRTLSIPAALALVVLVAACSGRAPEGGSADTTVAGTVHVCSSCHRPEGRSISPTFPRLAGQQKDYLVAQLQAFRDKTRADPHAQTYMWGMAARLSDPTIDGIAAYYAAQTPVAGQPIASPETAAGKKIFTEGIPSENVPACMSCHGEGAEGNGPIPRLAGQHQAYLTRQLEAFASMARANEIMHENSKDLTPEQIAEVTAYLATL
;
A
#
# COMPACT_ATOMS: atom_id res chain seq x y z
N MET A 1 91.54 -51.77 12.24
CA MET A 1 90.83 -53.08 12.13
C MET A 1 89.40 -52.86 11.90
N ARG A 2 88.88 -53.46 10.84
CA ARG A 2 87.48 -53.52 10.35
C ARG A 2 86.89 -52.29 9.71
N ASP A 3 87.01 -52.24 8.40
CA ASP A 3 86.23 -51.57 7.43
C ASP A 3 84.72 -51.88 7.59
N ASN A 4 83.93 -50.90 7.43
CA ASN A 4 82.56 -51.15 7.08
C ASN A 4 82.04 -50.05 6.12
N LYS A 5 82.15 -50.36 4.85
CA LYS A 5 81.67 -49.58 3.73
C LYS A 5 80.15 -49.70 3.68
N ALA A 6 79.37 -48.68 4.11
CA ALA A 6 77.96 -48.62 3.91
C ALA A 6 77.66 -48.21 2.46
N ARG A 7 76.99 -49.11 1.74
CA ARG A 7 76.46 -48.90 0.37
C ARG A 7 75.28 -47.96 0.42
N TRP A 8 75.37 -46.86 -0.27
CA TRP A 8 74.22 -45.99 -0.56
C TRP A 8 73.34 -46.65 -1.64
N ARG A 9 72.13 -47.04 -1.27
CA ARG A 9 71.07 -47.47 -2.19
C ARG A 9 70.39 -46.25 -2.70
N THR A 10 70.47 -46.01 -4.01
CA THR A 10 69.64 -44.99 -4.70
C THR A 10 68.19 -45.45 -4.70
N LEU A 11 67.38 -44.77 -3.98
CA LEU A 11 65.93 -44.90 -4.03
C LEU A 11 65.41 -44.04 -5.18
N SER A 12 64.96 -44.69 -6.23
CA SER A 12 64.19 -44.04 -7.31
C SER A 12 62.86 -43.63 -6.82
N ILE A 13 62.55 -42.33 -6.87
CA ILE A 13 61.29 -41.77 -6.57
C ILE A 13 60.36 -41.99 -7.76
N PRO A 14 59.19 -42.63 -7.63
CA PRO A 14 58.19 -42.71 -8.68
C PRO A 14 57.55 -41.39 -8.92
N ALA A 15 57.27 -41.01 -10.15
CA ALA A 15 56.60 -39.82 -10.61
C ALA A 15 55.27 -39.69 -9.94
N ALA A 16 55.12 -38.62 -9.15
CA ALA A 16 53.82 -38.23 -8.59
C ALA A 16 52.87 -37.81 -9.71
N LEU A 17 51.82 -38.58 -9.91
CA LEU A 17 50.65 -38.12 -10.70
C LEU A 17 50.05 -36.87 -10.04
N ALA A 18 50.21 -35.75 -10.72
CA ALA A 18 49.49 -34.52 -10.35
C ALA A 18 48.00 -34.73 -10.68
N LEU A 19 47.20 -34.99 -9.66
CA LEU A 19 45.76 -35.02 -9.75
C LEU A 19 45.29 -33.57 -9.87
N VAL A 20 45.02 -33.10 -11.08
CA VAL A 20 44.36 -31.82 -11.32
C VAL A 20 42.91 -31.98 -10.89
N VAL A 21 42.58 -31.55 -9.67
CA VAL A 21 41.21 -31.39 -9.23
C VAL A 21 40.63 -30.18 -9.96
N LEU A 22 39.88 -30.43 -11.03
CA LEU A 22 38.99 -29.43 -11.62
C LEU A 22 37.90 -29.12 -10.56
N VAL A 23 38.11 -28.05 -9.82
CA VAL A 23 37.05 -27.43 -9.08
C VAL A 23 36.14 -26.77 -10.12
N ALA A 24 35.11 -27.48 -10.55
CA ALA A 24 34.01 -26.87 -11.28
C ALA A 24 33.39 -25.85 -10.32
N ALA A 25 33.75 -24.57 -10.49
CA ALA A 25 33.08 -23.47 -9.89
C ALA A 25 31.63 -23.52 -10.41
N CYS A 26 30.74 -24.13 -9.64
CA CYS A 26 29.31 -23.88 -9.76
C CYS A 26 29.12 -22.39 -9.47
N SER A 27 29.34 -21.55 -10.47
CA SER A 27 28.80 -20.21 -10.54
C SER A 27 27.28 -20.40 -10.67
N GLY A 28 26.67 -20.78 -9.56
CA GLY A 28 25.24 -20.66 -9.39
C GLY A 28 24.94 -19.17 -9.50
N ARG A 29 24.71 -18.73 -10.73
CA ARG A 29 24.05 -17.46 -10.98
C ARG A 29 22.74 -17.58 -10.24
N ALA A 30 22.65 -16.89 -9.10
CA ALA A 30 21.38 -16.70 -8.44
C ALA A 30 20.40 -16.25 -9.52
N PRO A 31 19.17 -16.76 -9.58
CA PRO A 31 18.19 -16.25 -10.51
C PRO A 31 17.98 -14.77 -10.19
N GLU A 32 18.67 -13.90 -10.91
CA GLU A 32 18.33 -12.49 -11.04
C GLU A 32 17.05 -12.46 -11.85
N GLY A 33 15.93 -12.50 -11.14
CA GLY A 33 14.63 -12.44 -11.81
C GLY A 33 13.57 -13.19 -11.04
N GLY A 34 13.42 -12.87 -9.77
CA GLY A 34 12.05 -12.84 -9.28
C GLY A 34 11.35 -11.81 -10.14
N SER A 35 10.50 -12.24 -11.09
CA SER A 35 9.78 -11.30 -11.94
C SER A 35 9.11 -10.26 -11.05
N ALA A 36 9.00 -9.01 -11.50
CA ALA A 36 8.29 -7.96 -10.75
C ALA A 36 6.91 -8.48 -10.28
N ASP A 37 6.33 -9.40 -11.00
CA ASP A 37 5.06 -10.09 -10.73
C ASP A 37 5.11 -10.97 -9.46
N THR A 38 6.16 -11.77 -9.25
CA THR A 38 6.28 -12.58 -8.01
C THR A 38 6.50 -11.72 -6.77
N THR A 39 7.19 -10.59 -6.91
CA THR A 39 7.37 -9.61 -5.83
C THR A 39 6.05 -8.92 -5.50
N VAL A 40 5.26 -8.52 -6.50
CA VAL A 40 3.93 -7.91 -6.31
C VAL A 40 2.99 -8.89 -5.62
N ALA A 41 2.86 -10.13 -6.10
CA ALA A 41 2.00 -11.15 -5.50
C ALA A 41 2.36 -11.43 -4.03
N GLY A 42 3.66 -11.58 -3.73
CA GLY A 42 4.14 -11.76 -2.35
C GLY A 42 3.80 -10.56 -1.46
N THR A 43 3.96 -9.33 -1.97
CA THR A 43 3.65 -8.12 -1.21
C THR A 43 2.14 -7.97 -0.99
N VAL A 44 1.31 -8.22 -2.01
CA VAL A 44 -0.16 -8.23 -1.91
C VAL A 44 -0.62 -9.23 -0.85
N HIS A 45 0.01 -10.40 -0.76
CA HIS A 45 -0.30 -11.38 0.29
C HIS A 45 -0.08 -10.79 1.69
N VAL A 46 1.03 -10.06 1.92
CA VAL A 46 1.27 -9.36 3.19
C VAL A 46 0.22 -8.28 3.45
N CYS A 47 -0.11 -7.46 2.45
CA CYS A 47 -1.13 -6.42 2.56
C CYS A 47 -2.51 -6.98 2.94
N SER A 48 -2.82 -8.19 2.43
CA SER A 48 -4.09 -8.89 2.71
C SER A 48 -4.30 -9.22 4.19
N SER A 49 -3.24 -9.25 5.00
CA SER A 49 -3.35 -9.51 6.44
C SER A 49 -4.22 -8.47 7.16
N CYS A 50 -4.18 -7.22 6.71
CA CYS A 50 -4.96 -6.11 7.25
C CYS A 50 -6.11 -5.71 6.31
N HIS A 51 -5.83 -5.60 5.01
CA HIS A 51 -6.81 -5.15 4.02
C HIS A 51 -7.71 -6.27 3.47
N ARG A 52 -7.46 -7.54 3.86
CA ARG A 52 -8.14 -8.76 3.38
C ARG A 52 -7.81 -9.07 1.91
N PRO A 53 -8.05 -10.30 1.46
CA PRO A 53 -7.92 -10.64 0.05
C PRO A 53 -8.68 -9.64 -0.83
N GLU A 54 -8.11 -9.33 -2.00
CA GLU A 54 -8.68 -8.38 -2.96
C GLU A 54 -8.88 -6.95 -2.41
N GLY A 55 -8.39 -6.64 -1.20
CA GLY A 55 -8.62 -5.34 -0.59
C GLY A 55 -10.03 -5.11 -0.06
N ARG A 56 -10.78 -6.18 0.21
CA ARG A 56 -12.18 -6.16 0.69
C ARG A 56 -12.25 -6.13 2.21
N SER A 57 -11.52 -5.19 2.85
CA SER A 57 -11.49 -5.07 4.31
C SER A 57 -12.88 -5.02 4.92
N ILE A 58 -13.06 -5.77 6.03
CA ILE A 58 -14.25 -5.72 6.89
C ILE A 58 -13.98 -4.95 8.18
N SER A 59 -12.72 -4.60 8.44
CA SER A 59 -12.31 -3.86 9.63
C SER A 59 -12.39 -2.36 9.39
N PRO A 60 -13.10 -1.59 10.24
CA PRO A 60 -13.15 -0.13 10.10
C PRO A 60 -11.80 0.55 10.37
N THR A 61 -10.83 -0.18 10.92
CA THR A 61 -9.45 0.31 11.11
C THR A 61 -8.69 0.39 9.80
N PHE A 62 -8.88 -0.59 8.92
CA PHE A 62 -8.15 -0.71 7.66
C PHE A 62 -9.07 -0.42 6.47
N PRO A 63 -8.71 0.51 5.58
CA PRO A 63 -9.59 0.87 4.46
C PRO A 63 -9.76 -0.27 3.45
N ARG A 64 -10.88 -0.22 2.74
CA ARG A 64 -11.12 -0.98 1.53
C ARG A 64 -10.24 -0.43 0.42
N LEU A 65 -9.53 -1.30 -0.29
CA LEU A 65 -8.66 -0.96 -1.42
C LEU A 65 -9.23 -1.42 -2.77
N ALA A 66 -10.20 -2.34 -2.75
CA ALA A 66 -10.85 -2.88 -3.93
C ALA A 66 -11.47 -1.78 -4.78
N GLY A 67 -11.08 -1.71 -6.06
CA GLY A 67 -11.58 -0.73 -7.02
C GLY A 67 -11.20 0.72 -6.72
N GLN A 68 -10.18 0.95 -5.89
CA GLN A 68 -9.65 2.28 -5.65
C GLN A 68 -8.83 2.75 -6.85
N GLN A 69 -8.81 4.05 -7.10
CA GLN A 69 -8.10 4.65 -8.22
C GLN A 69 -6.58 4.33 -8.15
N LYS A 70 -6.03 3.84 -9.28
CA LYS A 70 -4.62 3.43 -9.35
C LYS A 70 -3.68 4.56 -8.98
N ASP A 71 -3.85 5.74 -9.58
CA ASP A 71 -2.96 6.88 -9.37
C ASP A 71 -3.00 7.36 -7.92
N TYR A 72 -4.18 7.33 -7.30
CA TYR A 72 -4.33 7.62 -5.88
C TYR A 72 -3.57 6.60 -5.02
N LEU A 73 -3.69 5.30 -5.30
CA LEU A 73 -2.97 4.27 -4.55
C LEU A 73 -1.46 4.42 -4.69
N VAL A 74 -0.95 4.71 -5.88
CA VAL A 74 0.48 5.00 -6.12
C VAL A 74 0.92 6.17 -5.24
N ALA A 75 0.21 7.30 -5.33
CA ALA A 75 0.55 8.49 -4.55
C ALA A 75 0.53 8.23 -3.04
N GLN A 76 -0.45 7.44 -2.53
CA GLN A 76 -0.52 7.13 -1.11
C GLN A 76 0.62 6.20 -0.66
N LEU A 77 0.96 5.16 -1.42
CA LEU A 77 2.06 4.26 -1.08
C LEU A 77 3.41 4.99 -1.08
N GLN A 78 3.63 5.90 -2.03
CA GLN A 78 4.80 6.78 -2.04
C GLN A 78 4.81 7.70 -0.83
N ALA A 79 3.68 8.35 -0.52
CA ALA A 79 3.58 9.25 0.63
C ALA A 79 3.79 8.53 1.97
N PHE A 80 3.41 7.25 2.09
CA PHE A 80 3.75 6.44 3.26
C PHE A 80 5.24 6.09 3.31
N ARG A 81 5.83 5.67 2.19
CA ARG A 81 7.26 5.36 2.09
C ARG A 81 8.12 6.57 2.46
N ASP A 82 7.76 7.72 1.93
CA ASP A 82 8.47 8.99 2.09
C ASP A 82 8.06 9.73 3.38
N LYS A 83 7.13 9.15 4.17
CA LYS A 83 6.62 9.66 5.44
C LYS A 83 5.97 11.04 5.35
N THR A 84 5.54 11.45 4.17
CA THR A 84 4.84 12.72 3.94
C THR A 84 3.37 12.66 4.30
N ARG A 85 2.76 11.47 4.30
CA ARG A 85 1.45 11.23 4.89
C ARG A 85 1.64 10.75 6.33
N ALA A 86 1.30 11.61 7.28
CA ALA A 86 1.67 11.47 8.69
C ALA A 86 0.48 11.43 9.67
N ASP A 87 -0.72 11.09 9.20
CA ASP A 87 -1.84 10.83 10.11
C ASP A 87 -1.51 9.63 11.04
N PRO A 88 -2.11 9.57 12.26
CA PRO A 88 -1.69 8.59 13.28
C PRO A 88 -1.70 7.14 12.81
N HIS A 89 -2.69 6.74 11.98
CA HIS A 89 -2.76 5.39 11.44
C HIS A 89 -1.70 5.13 10.35
N ALA A 90 -1.35 6.16 9.57
CA ALA A 90 -0.26 6.09 8.61
C ALA A 90 1.06 5.80 9.32
N GLN A 91 1.36 6.53 10.40
CA GLN A 91 2.57 6.34 11.18
C GLN A 91 2.63 4.96 11.84
N THR A 92 1.49 4.53 12.43
CA THR A 92 1.43 3.28 13.20
C THR A 92 1.56 2.05 12.31
N TYR A 93 0.95 2.06 11.13
CA TYR A 93 0.83 0.86 10.31
C TYR A 93 1.57 0.97 8.97
N MET A 94 1.35 2.05 8.21
CA MET A 94 1.73 2.07 6.80
C MET A 94 3.16 2.49 6.54
N TRP A 95 3.79 3.29 7.38
CA TRP A 95 5.18 3.68 7.20
C TRP A 95 6.12 2.47 7.18
N GLY A 96 5.94 1.53 8.11
CA GLY A 96 6.70 0.29 8.14
C GLY A 96 6.44 -0.60 6.93
N MET A 97 5.17 -0.69 6.52
CA MET A 97 4.75 -1.52 5.39
C MET A 97 5.25 -1.01 4.05
N ALA A 98 5.30 0.31 3.85
CA ALA A 98 5.72 0.92 2.60
C ALA A 98 7.24 1.18 2.50
N ALA A 99 7.98 1.16 3.62
CA ALA A 99 9.36 1.65 3.73
C ALA A 99 10.34 1.11 2.68
N ARG A 100 10.13 -0.10 2.18
CA ARG A 100 11.03 -0.78 1.23
C ARG A 100 10.40 -1.05 -0.13
N LEU A 101 9.24 -0.47 -0.42
CA LEU A 101 8.57 -0.67 -1.70
C LEU A 101 9.31 0.12 -2.79
N SER A 102 9.69 -0.56 -3.86
CA SER A 102 10.19 0.09 -5.09
C SER A 102 9.02 0.67 -5.89
N ASP A 103 9.29 1.65 -6.76
CA ASP A 103 8.24 2.22 -7.61
C ASP A 103 7.56 1.17 -8.52
N PRO A 104 8.27 0.20 -9.15
CA PRO A 104 7.61 -0.87 -9.87
C PRO A 104 6.71 -1.74 -9.00
N THR A 105 7.10 -2.01 -7.74
CA THR A 105 6.27 -2.78 -6.81
C THR A 105 5.04 -1.97 -6.39
N ILE A 106 5.19 -0.68 -6.12
CA ILE A 106 4.08 0.24 -5.82
C ILE A 106 3.08 0.27 -6.98
N ASP A 107 3.56 0.43 -8.22
CA ASP A 107 2.71 0.45 -9.40
C ASP A 107 1.93 -0.86 -9.58
N GLY A 108 2.59 -1.99 -9.38
CA GLY A 108 1.97 -3.31 -9.48
C GLY A 108 0.91 -3.56 -8.39
N ILE A 109 1.18 -3.18 -7.13
CA ILE A 109 0.20 -3.27 -6.03
C ILE A 109 -1.01 -2.38 -6.32
N ALA A 110 -0.78 -1.14 -6.76
CA ALA A 110 -1.84 -0.20 -7.11
C ALA A 110 -2.71 -0.72 -8.25
N ALA A 111 -2.09 -1.26 -9.31
CA ALA A 111 -2.80 -1.89 -10.41
C ALA A 111 -3.63 -3.10 -9.96
N TYR A 112 -3.08 -3.95 -9.09
CA TYR A 112 -3.80 -5.10 -8.54
C TYR A 112 -5.08 -4.69 -7.81
N TYR A 113 -5.01 -3.73 -6.87
CA TYR A 113 -6.19 -3.32 -6.11
C TYR A 113 -7.18 -2.50 -6.93
N ALA A 114 -6.71 -1.69 -7.87
CA ALA A 114 -7.57 -0.94 -8.79
C ALA A 114 -8.41 -1.84 -9.69
N ALA A 115 -7.89 -3.02 -10.07
CA ALA A 115 -8.59 -3.99 -10.88
C ALA A 115 -9.64 -4.81 -10.11
N GLN A 116 -9.70 -4.72 -8.78
CA GLN A 116 -10.66 -5.48 -7.98
C GLN A 116 -12.04 -4.84 -8.03
N THR A 117 -13.10 -5.67 -7.92
CA THR A 117 -14.47 -5.18 -7.82
C THR A 117 -14.68 -4.41 -6.52
N PRO A 118 -15.11 -3.13 -6.57
CA PRO A 118 -15.40 -2.35 -5.38
C PRO A 118 -16.41 -3.04 -4.47
N VAL A 119 -16.28 -2.80 -3.17
CA VAL A 119 -17.28 -3.25 -2.20
C VAL A 119 -18.40 -2.23 -2.18
N ALA A 120 -19.60 -2.63 -2.53
CA ALA A 120 -20.79 -1.79 -2.38
C ALA A 120 -21.10 -1.55 -0.90
N GLY A 121 -21.58 -0.37 -0.59
CA GLY A 121 -22.14 -0.05 0.71
C GLY A 121 -23.47 -0.76 0.95
N GLN A 122 -23.94 -0.66 2.18
CA GLN A 122 -25.28 -1.12 2.53
C GLN A 122 -26.21 0.08 2.55
N PRO A 123 -27.20 0.18 1.68
CA PRO A 123 -28.14 1.29 1.67
C PRO A 123 -28.87 1.38 3.02
N ILE A 124 -28.68 2.48 3.73
CA ILE A 124 -29.36 2.78 4.99
C ILE A 124 -30.05 4.12 4.83
N ALA A 125 -31.39 4.12 4.89
CA ALA A 125 -32.16 5.34 4.89
C ALA A 125 -32.32 5.84 6.34
N SER A 126 -31.68 6.95 6.66
CA SER A 126 -31.81 7.62 7.97
C SER A 126 -31.72 9.14 7.76
N PRO A 127 -32.14 9.94 8.73
CA PRO A 127 -31.96 11.40 8.70
C PRO A 127 -30.47 11.77 8.49
N GLU A 128 -29.56 11.07 9.15
CA GLU A 128 -28.11 11.25 9.04
C GLU A 128 -27.62 11.03 7.60
N THR A 129 -27.99 9.92 6.95
CA THR A 129 -27.59 9.65 5.56
C THR A 129 -28.24 10.61 4.57
N ALA A 130 -29.45 11.12 4.85
CA ALA A 130 -30.10 12.13 4.03
C ALA A 130 -29.39 13.48 4.11
N ALA A 131 -28.99 13.91 5.32
CA ALA A 131 -28.20 15.11 5.53
C ALA A 131 -26.82 14.97 4.88
N GLY A 132 -26.16 13.85 5.06
CA GLY A 132 -24.87 13.54 4.43
C GLY A 132 -24.92 13.54 2.90
N LYS A 133 -26.01 13.03 2.31
CA LYS A 133 -26.26 13.15 0.86
C LYS A 133 -26.27 14.61 0.42
N LYS A 134 -27.01 15.46 1.15
CA LYS A 134 -27.10 16.89 0.83
C LYS A 134 -25.73 17.56 0.89
N ILE A 135 -24.94 17.30 1.94
CA ILE A 135 -23.56 17.81 2.04
C ILE A 135 -22.72 17.34 0.84
N PHE A 136 -22.81 16.07 0.48
CA PHE A 136 -22.05 15.51 -0.63
C PHE A 136 -22.43 16.14 -1.97
N THR A 137 -23.74 16.33 -2.25
CA THR A 137 -24.23 16.78 -3.56
C THR A 137 -24.32 18.30 -3.70
N GLU A 138 -24.55 19.03 -2.63
CA GLU A 138 -24.80 20.47 -2.65
C GLU A 138 -23.70 21.28 -1.94
N GLY A 139 -22.93 20.64 -1.05
CA GLY A 139 -22.02 21.33 -0.15
C GLY A 139 -22.74 22.08 0.97
N ILE A 140 -22.04 23.01 1.60
CA ILE A 140 -22.56 23.95 2.60
C ILE A 140 -22.11 25.35 2.20
N PRO A 141 -22.84 26.02 1.29
CA PRO A 141 -22.41 27.32 0.74
C PRO A 141 -22.22 28.43 1.80
N SER A 142 -22.99 28.38 2.87
CA SER A 142 -22.84 29.30 4.00
C SER A 142 -21.52 29.18 4.76
N GLU A 143 -20.85 28.04 4.64
CA GLU A 143 -19.59 27.71 5.30
C GLU A 143 -18.44 27.60 4.28
N ASN A 144 -18.65 27.99 3.02
CA ASN A 144 -17.69 27.84 1.92
C ASN A 144 -17.25 26.40 1.65
N VAL A 145 -18.05 25.41 2.01
CA VAL A 145 -17.79 24.01 1.72
C VAL A 145 -18.44 23.66 0.38
N PRO A 146 -17.66 23.38 -0.68
CA PRO A 146 -18.21 23.01 -1.98
C PRO A 146 -18.81 21.61 -1.97
N ALA A 147 -19.65 21.31 -2.97
CA ALA A 147 -20.16 19.97 -3.18
C ALA A 147 -19.01 18.96 -3.41
N CYS A 148 -18.90 17.94 -2.57
CA CYS A 148 -17.83 16.94 -2.64
C CYS A 148 -17.85 16.17 -3.98
N MET A 149 -19.06 15.95 -4.52
CA MET A 149 -19.26 15.29 -5.81
C MET A 149 -18.59 16.00 -6.99
N SER A 150 -18.30 17.30 -6.89
CA SER A 150 -17.66 18.06 -7.97
C SER A 150 -16.25 17.53 -8.32
N CYS A 151 -15.58 16.93 -7.33
CA CYS A 151 -14.27 16.29 -7.52
C CYS A 151 -14.36 14.76 -7.44
N HIS A 152 -15.10 14.24 -6.48
CA HIS A 152 -15.18 12.80 -6.21
C HIS A 152 -16.13 12.01 -7.12
N GLY A 153 -16.85 12.70 -8.03
CA GLY A 153 -17.85 12.10 -8.92
C GLY A 153 -19.23 11.95 -8.28
N GLU A 154 -20.27 11.85 -9.11
CA GLU A 154 -21.68 11.77 -8.64
C GLU A 154 -21.95 10.53 -7.78
N GLY A 155 -21.32 9.40 -8.13
CA GLY A 155 -21.36 8.16 -7.36
C GLY A 155 -20.22 8.01 -6.36
N ALA A 156 -19.47 9.09 -6.09
CA ALA A 156 -18.27 9.08 -5.24
C ALA A 156 -17.22 8.06 -5.70
N GLU A 157 -17.15 7.78 -7.01
CA GLU A 157 -16.25 6.82 -7.62
C GLU A 157 -14.81 7.31 -7.75
N GLY A 158 -14.59 8.63 -7.72
CA GLY A 158 -13.29 9.25 -7.94
C GLY A 158 -12.81 9.16 -9.39
N ASN A 159 -11.65 9.76 -9.67
CA ASN A 159 -11.00 9.70 -10.98
C ASN A 159 -9.50 10.04 -10.87
N GLY A 160 -8.62 9.20 -11.41
CA GLY A 160 -7.18 9.42 -11.41
C GLY A 160 -6.61 9.60 -9.99
N PRO A 161 -6.07 10.78 -9.64
CA PRO A 161 -5.55 11.03 -8.30
C PRO A 161 -6.64 11.26 -7.23
N ILE A 162 -7.88 11.47 -7.65
CA ILE A 162 -9.02 11.71 -6.75
C ILE A 162 -9.62 10.36 -6.35
N PRO A 163 -9.64 10.02 -5.04
CA PRO A 163 -10.02 8.68 -4.61
C PRO A 163 -11.52 8.40 -4.70
N ARG A 164 -11.81 7.11 -4.92
CA ARG A 164 -13.14 6.53 -4.66
C ARG A 164 -13.44 6.61 -3.18
N LEU A 165 -14.63 7.10 -2.83
CA LEU A 165 -15.15 7.17 -1.46
C LEU A 165 -16.32 6.20 -1.26
N ALA A 166 -17.06 5.90 -2.32
CA ALA A 166 -18.25 5.04 -2.28
C ALA A 166 -17.94 3.68 -1.67
N GLY A 167 -18.77 3.29 -0.70
CA GLY A 167 -18.65 2.01 -0.02
C GLY A 167 -17.45 1.86 0.89
N GLN A 168 -16.74 2.94 1.23
CA GLN A 168 -15.65 2.92 2.19
C GLN A 168 -16.20 2.88 3.64
N HIS A 169 -15.43 2.40 4.59
CA HIS A 169 -15.82 2.38 6.00
C HIS A 169 -16.03 3.80 6.53
N GLN A 170 -17.21 4.08 7.12
CA GLN A 170 -17.54 5.36 7.72
C GLN A 170 -16.44 5.83 8.68
N ALA A 171 -16.05 4.99 9.63
CA ALA A 171 -15.02 5.34 10.62
C ALA A 171 -13.63 5.64 10.00
N TYR A 172 -13.31 5.04 8.85
CA TYR A 172 -12.10 5.42 8.13
C TYR A 172 -12.24 6.79 7.48
N LEU A 173 -13.35 7.06 6.80
CA LEU A 173 -13.62 8.35 6.17
C LEU A 173 -13.65 9.49 7.21
N THR A 174 -14.30 9.27 8.35
CA THR A 174 -14.34 10.23 9.47
C THR A 174 -12.92 10.62 9.90
N ARG A 175 -12.08 9.62 10.21
CA ARG A 175 -10.68 9.90 10.60
C ARG A 175 -9.90 10.63 9.51
N GLN A 176 -10.21 10.38 8.22
CA GLN A 176 -9.50 11.06 7.14
C GLN A 176 -9.92 12.53 7.02
N LEU A 177 -11.22 12.84 7.14
CA LEU A 177 -11.68 14.24 7.15
C LEU A 177 -11.12 15.01 8.35
N GLU A 178 -11.14 14.41 9.55
CA GLU A 178 -10.51 14.99 10.75
C GLU A 178 -8.99 15.21 10.56
N ALA A 179 -8.31 14.27 9.93
CA ALA A 179 -6.88 14.37 9.65
C ALA A 179 -6.57 15.46 8.61
N PHE A 180 -7.41 15.66 7.61
CA PHE A 180 -7.30 16.77 6.67
C PHE A 180 -7.63 18.10 7.36
N ALA A 181 -8.72 18.18 8.13
CA ALA A 181 -9.11 19.38 8.85
C ALA A 181 -8.00 19.87 9.80
N SER A 182 -7.31 18.97 10.46
CA SER A 182 -6.20 19.28 11.37
C SER A 182 -4.82 19.36 10.70
N MET A 183 -4.70 19.16 9.39
CA MET A 183 -3.43 19.04 8.65
C MET A 183 -2.54 17.87 9.13
N ALA A 184 -3.01 16.97 9.98
CA ALA A 184 -2.29 15.74 10.30
C ALA A 184 -2.07 14.84 9.06
N ARG A 185 -2.98 14.95 8.08
CA ARG A 185 -2.80 14.48 6.72
C ARG A 185 -2.72 15.70 5.81
N ALA A 186 -1.51 16.08 5.43
CA ALA A 186 -1.28 17.28 4.63
C ALA A 186 -1.85 17.13 3.21
N ASN A 187 -2.81 17.98 2.89
CA ASN A 187 -3.36 18.20 1.56
C ASN A 187 -4.16 19.50 1.60
N GLU A 188 -3.67 20.56 0.98
CA GLU A 188 -4.27 21.89 1.04
C GLU A 188 -5.73 21.91 0.53
N ILE A 189 -6.01 21.23 -0.58
CA ILE A 189 -7.35 21.18 -1.17
C ILE A 189 -8.34 20.53 -0.19
N MET A 190 -7.96 19.36 0.36
CA MET A 190 -8.85 18.66 1.30
C MET A 190 -8.93 19.36 2.65
N HIS A 191 -7.86 20.04 3.09
CA HIS A 191 -7.90 20.88 4.28
C HIS A 191 -8.95 22.00 4.14
N GLU A 192 -8.85 22.78 3.05
CA GLU A 192 -9.81 23.86 2.80
C GLU A 192 -11.27 23.38 2.72
N ASN A 193 -11.50 22.17 2.22
CA ASN A 193 -12.83 21.58 2.09
C ASN A 193 -13.33 20.86 3.36
N SER A 194 -12.50 20.70 4.39
CA SER A 194 -12.87 19.96 5.60
C SER A 194 -12.65 20.72 6.91
N LYS A 195 -11.87 21.80 6.93
CA LYS A 195 -11.48 22.52 8.16
C LYS A 195 -12.63 23.13 8.93
N ASP A 196 -13.69 23.52 8.22
CA ASP A 196 -14.87 24.19 8.78
C ASP A 196 -16.04 23.23 9.03
N LEU A 197 -15.92 21.94 8.65
CA LEU A 197 -16.92 20.92 8.92
C LEU A 197 -17.01 20.62 10.41
N THR A 198 -18.23 20.65 10.95
CA THR A 198 -18.49 20.19 12.31
C THR A 198 -18.35 18.67 12.42
N PRO A 199 -18.10 18.12 13.61
CA PRO A 199 -18.09 16.66 13.81
C PRO A 199 -19.38 15.97 13.37
N GLU A 200 -20.53 16.62 13.51
CA GLU A 200 -21.83 16.12 13.05
C GLU A 200 -21.89 16.04 11.53
N GLN A 201 -21.50 17.10 10.83
CA GLN A 201 -21.43 17.13 9.35
C GLN A 201 -20.45 16.08 8.79
N ILE A 202 -19.32 15.87 9.46
CA ILE A 202 -18.38 14.81 9.12
C ILE A 202 -19.05 13.44 9.31
N ALA A 203 -19.74 13.20 10.40
CA ALA A 203 -20.46 11.95 10.64
C ALA A 203 -21.53 11.70 9.57
N GLU A 204 -22.32 12.71 9.24
CA GLU A 204 -23.39 12.65 8.23
C GLU A 204 -22.85 12.31 6.84
N VAL A 205 -21.87 13.07 6.33
CA VAL A 205 -21.35 12.84 4.97
C VAL A 205 -20.64 11.49 4.88
N THR A 206 -19.93 11.05 5.92
CA THR A 206 -19.25 9.76 5.92
C THR A 206 -20.21 8.58 6.07
N ALA A 207 -21.33 8.77 6.81
CA ALA A 207 -22.42 7.80 6.85
C ALA A 207 -23.03 7.59 5.47
N TYR A 208 -23.33 8.67 4.74
CA TYR A 208 -23.85 8.59 3.38
C TYR A 208 -22.87 7.86 2.44
N LEU A 209 -21.60 8.24 2.42
CA LEU A 209 -20.58 7.63 1.56
C LEU A 209 -20.40 6.12 1.81
N ALA A 210 -20.59 5.69 3.04
CA ALA A 210 -20.53 4.27 3.41
C ALA A 210 -21.71 3.45 2.88
N THR A 211 -22.80 4.09 2.46
CA THR A 211 -24.00 3.43 1.92
C THR A 211 -23.98 3.22 0.41
N LEU A 212 -23.04 3.85 -0.31
CA LEU A 212 -22.94 3.82 -1.78
C LEU A 212 -22.35 2.53 -2.35
#